data_3f58a60c534e9c0f13da4d8e36d44d74
#
_entry.id   3f58a60c534e9c0f13da4d8e36d44d74
#
_cell.length_a   1.000
_cell.length_b   1.000
_cell.length_c   1.000
_cell.angle_alpha   90.00
_cell.angle_beta   90.00
_cell.angle_gamma   90.00
#
_symmetry.space_group_name_H-M   'P 1'
#
loop_
_entity.id
_entity.type
_entity.pdbx_description
1 polymer ?
#
loop_
_entity_poly.entity_id
_entity_poly.type
_entity_poly.pdbx_seq_one_letter_code
_entity_poly.pdbx_strand_id
1 'polypeptide(L)'
;SEGLILDFSISRNIALPSVDTFAKRSVINVKNETAFSAALSQKLGVRAASIDLEAGALSGGNQQKVVIAKWIGMNPSIIIMDEPTRGIDVGAKRDIYDLMNELTSQGVAIIMVSSELPEVIGMSDRILVIHEGKIAGELNHDEATQEKIITLATGGQ
;
A
#
# COMPACT_ATOMS: atom_id res chain seq x y z
N SER A 1 5.39 7.80 8.74
CA SER A 1 4.81 6.66 8.02
C SER A 1 5.52 5.40 8.44
N GLU A 2 4.77 4.51 9.02
CA GLU A 2 5.27 3.19 9.38
C GLU A 2 5.65 2.44 8.10
N GLY A 3 6.79 1.75 8.11
CA GLY A 3 7.26 0.97 6.96
C GLY A 3 8.39 1.58 6.12
N LEU A 4 8.79 2.85 6.37
CA LEU A 4 9.97 3.47 5.75
C LEU A 4 11.06 3.76 6.77
N ILE A 5 12.29 3.67 6.33
CA ILE A 5 13.45 4.24 7.03
C ILE A 5 13.63 5.65 6.47
N LEU A 6 13.19 6.66 7.22
CA LEU A 6 13.07 8.04 6.71
C LEU A 6 14.40 8.65 6.29
N ASP A 7 15.49 8.30 6.97
CA ASP A 7 16.86 8.75 6.67
C ASP A 7 17.50 7.98 5.50
N PHE A 8 16.83 6.95 4.97
CA PHE A 8 17.28 6.26 3.78
C PHE A 8 16.73 6.93 2.53
N SER A 9 17.49 6.82 1.43
CA SER A 9 17.00 7.27 0.14
C SER A 9 15.76 6.49 -0.30
N ILE A 10 14.98 7.09 -1.20
CA ILE A 10 13.85 6.43 -1.86
C ILE A 10 14.30 5.11 -2.47
N SER A 11 15.43 5.13 -3.20
CA SER A 11 16.01 3.94 -3.85
C SER A 11 16.26 2.81 -2.85
N ARG A 12 16.94 3.10 -1.74
CA ARG A 12 17.23 2.10 -0.70
C ARG A 12 15.98 1.56 -0.03
N ASN A 13 14.99 2.41 0.24
CA ASN A 13 13.72 1.95 0.80
C ASN A 13 13.02 0.96 -0.12
N ILE A 14 12.94 1.26 -1.43
CA ILE A 14 12.28 0.39 -2.41
C ILE A 14 13.03 -0.94 -2.56
N ALA A 15 14.36 -0.92 -2.63
CA ALA A 15 15.17 -2.11 -2.87
C ALA A 15 15.30 -3.02 -1.63
N LEU A 16 15.07 -2.49 -0.42
CA LEU A 16 15.38 -3.17 0.84
C LEU A 16 14.84 -4.60 0.96
N PRO A 17 13.58 -4.93 0.65
CA PRO A 17 13.09 -6.30 0.73
C PRO A 17 13.68 -7.23 -0.33
N SER A 18 14.18 -6.66 -1.44
CA SER A 18 14.72 -7.39 -2.58
C SER A 18 16.25 -7.36 -2.63
N VAL A 19 16.92 -6.95 -1.56
CA VAL A 19 18.37 -6.72 -1.54
C VAL A 19 19.16 -7.97 -1.98
N ASP A 20 18.69 -9.15 -1.63
CA ASP A 20 19.34 -10.42 -2.01
C ASP A 20 19.39 -10.64 -3.53
N THR A 21 18.44 -10.05 -4.27
CA THR A 21 18.42 -10.15 -5.74
C THR A 21 19.53 -9.32 -6.39
N PHE A 22 20.04 -8.32 -5.71
CA PHE A 22 21.11 -7.44 -6.16
C PHE A 22 22.46 -7.78 -5.53
N ALA A 23 22.48 -8.66 -4.53
CA ALA A 23 23.69 -9.07 -3.83
C ALA A 23 24.33 -10.30 -4.48
N LYS A 24 25.64 -10.24 -4.76
CA LYS A 24 26.44 -11.38 -5.17
C LYS A 24 27.67 -11.46 -4.28
N ARG A 25 27.87 -12.58 -3.58
CA ARG A 25 28.99 -12.77 -2.64
C ARG A 25 29.10 -11.61 -1.63
N SER A 26 27.98 -11.22 -1.02
CA SER A 26 27.87 -10.11 -0.06
C SER A 26 28.20 -8.71 -0.60
N VAL A 27 28.28 -8.54 -1.93
CA VAL A 27 28.48 -7.24 -2.58
C VAL A 27 27.21 -6.88 -3.34
N ILE A 28 26.63 -5.72 -3.03
CA ILE A 28 25.43 -5.21 -3.69
C ILE A 28 25.82 -4.56 -5.03
N ASN A 29 25.13 -4.92 -6.10
CA ASN A 29 25.23 -4.23 -7.38
C ASN A 29 24.35 -2.97 -7.35
N VAL A 30 24.93 -1.86 -6.92
CA VAL A 30 24.24 -0.57 -6.76
C VAL A 30 23.57 -0.10 -8.07
N LYS A 31 24.17 -0.36 -9.23
CA LYS A 31 23.60 0.03 -10.52
C LYS A 31 22.27 -0.68 -10.79
N ASN A 32 22.20 -1.98 -10.50
CA ASN A 32 20.96 -2.75 -10.69
C ASN A 32 19.92 -2.39 -9.65
N GLU A 33 20.31 -2.19 -8.40
CA GLU A 33 19.45 -1.70 -7.32
C GLU A 33 18.81 -0.35 -7.69
N THR A 34 19.62 0.62 -8.13
CA THR A 34 19.12 1.94 -8.53
C THR A 34 18.18 1.86 -9.74
N ALA A 35 18.52 1.07 -10.75
CA ALA A 35 17.67 0.89 -11.93
C ALA A 35 16.31 0.27 -11.59
N PHE A 36 16.29 -0.76 -10.74
CA PHE A 36 15.08 -1.40 -10.23
C PHE A 36 14.20 -0.40 -9.47
N SER A 37 14.79 0.32 -8.53
CA SER A 37 14.08 1.30 -7.71
C SER A 37 13.53 2.46 -8.55
N ALA A 38 14.28 2.92 -9.54
CA ALA A 38 13.83 3.97 -10.46
C ALA A 38 12.62 3.51 -11.29
N ALA A 39 12.65 2.29 -11.81
CA ALA A 39 11.55 1.73 -12.58
C ALA A 39 10.25 1.62 -11.74
N LEU A 40 10.34 1.13 -10.49
CA LEU A 40 9.20 1.04 -9.59
C LEU A 40 8.70 2.41 -9.17
N SER A 41 9.59 3.34 -8.82
CA SER A 41 9.25 4.71 -8.46
C SER A 41 8.48 5.41 -9.59
N GLN A 42 8.93 5.22 -10.83
CA GLN A 42 8.26 5.76 -12.02
C GLN A 42 6.90 5.08 -12.24
N LYS A 43 6.84 3.73 -12.18
CA LYS A 43 5.60 2.96 -12.36
C LYS A 43 4.51 3.41 -11.38
N LEU A 44 4.87 3.69 -10.13
CA LEU A 44 3.93 4.08 -9.08
C LEU A 44 3.74 5.61 -8.98
N GLY A 45 4.30 6.37 -9.89
CA GLY A 45 4.15 7.82 -9.92
C GLY A 45 4.65 8.52 -8.65
N VAL A 46 5.75 8.05 -8.05
CA VAL A 46 6.41 8.74 -6.93
C VAL A 46 7.00 10.04 -7.44
N ARG A 47 6.54 11.16 -6.88
CA ARG A 47 6.99 12.50 -7.27
C ARG A 47 8.15 12.92 -6.38
N ALA A 48 9.37 12.84 -6.90
CA ALA A 48 10.60 13.26 -6.26
C ALA A 48 11.56 13.84 -7.29
N ALA A 49 12.44 14.78 -6.89
CA ALA A 49 13.44 15.34 -7.78
C ALA A 49 14.55 14.32 -8.11
N SER A 50 14.82 13.38 -7.21
CA SER A 50 15.76 12.25 -7.39
C SER A 50 15.33 11.11 -6.48
N ILE A 51 15.59 9.87 -6.89
CA ILE A 51 15.43 8.68 -6.04
C ILE A 51 16.51 8.55 -4.95
N ASP A 52 17.54 9.39 -5.01
CA ASP A 52 18.59 9.47 -3.98
C ASP A 52 18.19 10.36 -2.80
N LEU A 53 17.09 11.12 -2.91
CA LEU A 53 16.55 11.90 -1.78
C LEU A 53 16.10 10.98 -0.66
N GLU A 54 16.26 11.45 0.57
CA GLU A 54 15.73 10.80 1.76
C GLU A 54 14.21 10.70 1.69
N ALA A 55 13.66 9.54 2.07
CA ALA A 55 12.22 9.31 2.05
C ALA A 55 11.47 10.27 3.00
N GLY A 56 12.13 10.75 4.05
CA GLY A 56 11.60 11.74 4.98
C GLY A 56 11.27 13.10 4.34
N ALA A 57 11.92 13.46 3.22
CA ALA A 57 11.68 14.70 2.50
C ALA A 57 10.41 14.68 1.62
N LEU A 58 9.78 13.52 1.46
CA LEU A 58 8.58 13.35 0.65
C LEU A 58 7.31 13.77 1.40
N SER A 59 6.29 14.21 0.65
CA SER A 59 4.92 14.30 1.18
C SER A 59 4.39 12.93 1.60
N GLY A 60 3.44 12.89 2.54
CA GLY A 60 2.84 11.65 3.05
C GLY A 60 2.32 10.72 1.94
N GLY A 61 1.65 11.27 0.93
CA GLY A 61 1.17 10.49 -0.21
C GLY A 61 2.30 9.87 -1.05
N ASN A 62 3.42 10.58 -1.24
CA ASN A 62 4.58 10.02 -1.92
C ASN A 62 5.33 9.00 -1.05
N GLN A 63 5.40 9.21 0.27
CA GLN A 63 5.91 8.21 1.20
C GLN A 63 5.10 6.92 1.13
N GLN A 64 3.76 7.02 1.09
CA GLN A 64 2.89 5.85 0.95
C GLN A 64 3.13 5.10 -0.37
N LYS A 65 3.31 5.81 -1.48
CA LYS A 65 3.69 5.20 -2.76
C LYS A 65 5.03 4.47 -2.69
N VAL A 66 6.00 4.99 -1.94
CA VAL A 66 7.30 4.31 -1.72
C VAL A 66 7.11 3.05 -0.88
N VAL A 67 6.26 3.06 0.16
CA VAL A 67 5.91 1.84 0.92
C VAL A 67 5.31 0.77 0.01
N ILE A 68 4.38 1.16 -0.85
CA ILE A 68 3.75 0.22 -1.79
C ILE A 68 4.78 -0.29 -2.82
N ALA A 69 5.62 0.61 -3.38
CA ALA A 69 6.72 0.25 -4.30
C ALA A 69 7.64 -0.81 -3.72
N LYS A 70 8.01 -0.63 -2.44
CA LYS A 70 8.86 -1.55 -1.69
C LYS A 70 8.33 -2.98 -1.70
N TRP A 71 7.03 -3.18 -1.51
CA TRP A 71 6.42 -4.51 -1.44
C TRP A 71 6.04 -5.06 -2.81
N ILE A 72 5.60 -4.23 -3.75
CA ILE A 72 5.32 -4.63 -5.14
C ILE A 72 6.59 -5.16 -5.83
N GLY A 73 7.74 -4.62 -5.50
CA GLY A 73 9.02 -5.09 -6.03
C GLY A 73 9.32 -6.56 -5.75
N MET A 74 8.66 -7.16 -4.75
CA MET A 74 8.73 -8.60 -4.45
C MET A 74 7.81 -9.46 -5.33
N ASN A 75 7.04 -8.84 -6.23
CA ASN A 75 6.07 -9.49 -7.09
C ASN A 75 5.07 -10.42 -6.32
N PRO A 76 4.40 -9.90 -5.28
CA PRO A 76 3.50 -10.68 -4.45
C PRO A 76 2.21 -11.01 -5.21
N SER A 77 1.59 -12.15 -4.90
CA SER A 77 0.23 -12.47 -5.34
C SER A 77 -0.86 -11.89 -4.44
N ILE A 78 -0.50 -11.55 -3.19
CA ILE A 78 -1.40 -10.97 -2.19
C ILE A 78 -0.67 -9.85 -1.47
N ILE A 79 -1.33 -8.69 -1.29
CA ILE A 79 -0.84 -7.55 -0.50
C ILE A 79 -1.84 -7.25 0.61
N ILE A 80 -1.34 -7.07 1.83
CA ILE A 80 -2.13 -6.58 2.96
C ILE A 80 -1.78 -5.09 3.15
N MET A 81 -2.79 -4.24 3.13
CA MET A 81 -2.66 -2.79 3.32
C MET A 81 -3.44 -2.38 4.56
N ASP A 82 -2.72 -1.89 5.56
CA ASP A 82 -3.30 -1.40 6.82
C ASP A 82 -3.33 0.13 6.78
N GLU A 83 -4.53 0.70 6.84
CA GLU A 83 -4.81 2.15 6.77
C GLU A 83 -4.06 2.85 5.61
N PRO A 84 -4.22 2.39 4.34
CA PRO A 84 -3.35 2.83 3.24
C PRO A 84 -3.46 4.31 2.89
N THR A 85 -4.54 4.96 3.30
CA THR A 85 -4.81 6.38 2.99
C THR A 85 -4.84 7.29 4.21
N ARG A 86 -4.47 6.75 5.38
CA ARG A 86 -4.49 7.52 6.61
C ARG A 86 -3.47 8.67 6.60
N GLY A 87 -3.96 9.88 6.89
CA GLY A 87 -3.09 11.06 7.03
C GLY A 87 -2.55 11.63 5.73
N ILE A 88 -3.10 11.24 4.57
CA ILE A 88 -2.77 11.82 3.27
C ILE A 88 -3.93 12.70 2.75
N ASP A 89 -3.62 13.63 1.86
CA ASP A 89 -4.61 14.50 1.26
C ASP A 89 -5.52 13.78 0.25
N VAL A 90 -6.67 14.39 -0.09
CA VAL A 90 -7.69 13.80 -0.95
C VAL A 90 -7.16 13.44 -2.34
N GLY A 91 -6.26 14.26 -2.89
CA GLY A 91 -5.65 13.98 -4.19
C GLY A 91 -4.75 12.75 -4.14
N ALA A 92 -3.94 12.64 -3.08
CA ALA A 92 -3.08 11.49 -2.88
C ALA A 92 -3.87 10.21 -2.58
N LYS A 93 -5.03 10.28 -1.88
CA LYS A 93 -5.93 9.12 -1.69
C LYS A 93 -6.36 8.54 -3.03
N ARG A 94 -6.80 9.40 -3.95
CA ARG A 94 -7.20 8.98 -5.30
C ARG A 94 -6.09 8.25 -6.02
N ASP A 95 -4.87 8.78 -5.98
CA ASP A 95 -3.71 8.13 -6.60
C ASP A 95 -3.46 6.71 -6.03
N ILE A 96 -3.71 6.51 -4.72
CA ILE A 96 -3.59 5.19 -4.07
C ILE A 96 -4.71 4.24 -4.53
N TYR A 97 -5.95 4.72 -4.64
CA TYR A 97 -7.07 3.91 -5.14
C TYR A 97 -6.87 3.48 -6.60
N ASP A 98 -6.41 4.40 -7.46
CA ASP A 98 -6.09 4.09 -8.84
C ASP A 98 -4.98 3.03 -8.93
N LEU A 99 -3.98 3.12 -8.06
CA LEU A 99 -2.92 2.12 -7.94
C LEU A 99 -3.42 0.75 -7.47
N MET A 100 -4.32 0.72 -6.47
CA MET A 100 -4.94 -0.54 -6.01
C MET A 100 -5.73 -1.21 -7.13
N ASN A 101 -6.52 -0.43 -7.89
CA ASN A 101 -7.26 -0.92 -9.05
C ASN A 101 -6.33 -1.45 -10.16
N GLU A 102 -5.20 -0.78 -10.41
CA GLU A 102 -4.21 -1.27 -11.36
C GLU A 102 -3.63 -2.62 -10.91
N LEU A 103 -3.26 -2.76 -9.63
CA LEU A 103 -2.73 -4.00 -9.09
C LEU A 103 -3.71 -5.17 -9.18
N THR A 104 -4.97 -4.93 -8.81
CA THR A 104 -6.01 -5.98 -8.90
C THR A 104 -6.28 -6.37 -10.35
N SER A 105 -6.23 -5.43 -11.30
CA SER A 105 -6.34 -5.72 -12.73
C SER A 105 -5.20 -6.61 -13.26
N GLN A 106 -4.03 -6.57 -12.59
CA GLN A 106 -2.87 -7.42 -12.87
C GLN A 106 -2.93 -8.78 -12.13
N GLY A 107 -4.01 -9.07 -11.40
CA GLY A 107 -4.23 -10.32 -10.68
C GLY A 107 -3.66 -10.37 -9.27
N VAL A 108 -3.24 -9.23 -8.70
CA VAL A 108 -2.82 -9.14 -7.30
C VAL A 108 -4.06 -9.03 -6.42
N ALA A 109 -4.21 -9.92 -5.44
CA ALA A 109 -5.26 -9.79 -4.43
C ALA A 109 -4.86 -8.76 -3.36
N ILE A 110 -5.81 -7.92 -2.93
CA ILE A 110 -5.57 -6.93 -1.89
C ILE A 110 -6.49 -7.20 -0.70
N ILE A 111 -5.90 -7.28 0.50
CA ILE A 111 -6.62 -7.24 1.76
C ILE A 111 -6.39 -5.85 2.35
N MET A 112 -7.44 -5.04 2.38
CA MET A 112 -7.39 -3.69 2.93
C MET A 112 -8.02 -3.66 4.32
N VAL A 113 -7.31 -3.10 5.28
CA VAL A 113 -7.85 -2.74 6.59
C VAL A 113 -7.99 -1.23 6.61
N SER A 114 -9.18 -0.71 6.90
CA SER A 114 -9.44 0.73 6.96
C SER A 114 -10.52 1.04 7.98
N SER A 115 -10.36 2.16 8.66
CA SER A 115 -11.36 2.75 9.55
C SER A 115 -12.32 3.71 8.81
N GLU A 116 -12.04 4.03 7.55
CA GLU A 116 -12.87 4.93 6.75
C GLU A 116 -13.94 4.14 5.98
N LEU A 117 -15.18 4.12 6.45
CA LEU A 117 -16.27 3.37 5.81
C LEU A 117 -16.48 3.69 4.32
N PRO A 118 -16.39 4.95 3.85
CA PRO A 118 -16.49 5.24 2.42
C PRO A 118 -15.40 4.57 1.59
N GLU A 119 -14.17 4.45 2.13
CA GLU A 119 -13.07 3.74 1.49
C GLU A 119 -13.37 2.25 1.41
N VAL A 120 -13.76 1.65 2.54
CA VAL A 120 -14.09 0.21 2.62
C VAL A 120 -15.19 -0.13 1.61
N ILE A 121 -16.28 0.62 1.58
CA ILE A 121 -17.41 0.38 0.68
C ILE A 121 -17.02 0.61 -0.78
N GLY A 122 -16.27 1.69 -1.07
CA GLY A 122 -15.95 2.07 -2.44
C GLY A 122 -14.87 1.23 -3.10
N MET A 123 -14.02 0.55 -2.32
CA MET A 123 -12.83 -0.15 -2.84
C MET A 123 -12.88 -1.67 -2.69
N SER A 124 -13.87 -2.22 -1.99
CA SER A 124 -13.90 -3.65 -1.68
C SER A 124 -14.98 -4.40 -2.47
N ASP A 125 -14.64 -5.57 -3.00
CA ASP A 125 -15.61 -6.52 -3.57
C ASP A 125 -16.34 -7.29 -2.45
N ARG A 126 -15.64 -7.50 -1.32
CA ARG A 126 -16.10 -8.26 -0.16
C ARG A 126 -15.57 -7.62 1.13
N ILE A 127 -16.43 -7.50 2.12
CA ILE A 127 -16.14 -6.83 3.39
C ILE A 127 -16.33 -7.82 4.53
N LEU A 128 -15.30 -7.99 5.36
CA LEU A 128 -15.36 -8.74 6.60
C LEU A 128 -15.41 -7.73 7.76
N VAL A 129 -16.45 -7.80 8.57
CA VAL A 129 -16.59 -6.95 9.76
C VAL A 129 -16.12 -7.71 10.97
N ILE A 130 -15.21 -7.11 11.73
CA ILE A 130 -14.65 -7.69 12.95
C ILE A 130 -15.18 -6.96 14.16
N HIS A 131 -15.70 -7.70 15.15
CA HIS A 131 -16.12 -7.21 16.46
C HIS A 131 -15.51 -8.09 17.55
N GLU A 132 -14.89 -7.48 18.56
CA GLU A 132 -14.24 -8.19 19.68
C GLU A 132 -13.34 -9.37 19.25
N GLY A 133 -12.57 -9.18 18.19
CA GLY A 133 -11.62 -10.19 17.68
C GLY A 133 -12.25 -11.37 16.93
N LYS A 134 -13.54 -11.29 16.59
CA LYS A 134 -14.27 -12.30 15.83
C LYS A 134 -14.89 -11.68 14.59
N ILE A 135 -15.08 -12.50 13.54
CA ILE A 135 -15.84 -12.09 12.36
C ILE A 135 -17.32 -11.99 12.78
N ALA A 136 -17.85 -10.76 12.81
CA ALA A 136 -19.24 -10.47 13.12
C ALA A 136 -20.15 -10.62 11.91
N GLY A 137 -19.63 -10.46 10.70
CA GLY A 137 -20.36 -10.66 9.46
C GLY A 137 -19.49 -10.48 8.23
N GLU A 138 -20.07 -10.91 7.11
CA GLU A 138 -19.50 -10.77 5.77
C GLU A 138 -20.55 -10.14 4.86
N LEU A 139 -20.14 -9.15 4.07
CA LEU A 139 -21.01 -8.44 3.13
C LEU A 139 -20.33 -8.40 1.75
N ASN A 140 -21.09 -8.67 0.71
CA ASN A 140 -20.66 -8.38 -0.67
C ASN A 140 -20.82 -6.88 -0.96
N HIS A 141 -20.10 -6.37 -1.95
CA HIS A 141 -20.13 -4.98 -2.35
C HIS A 141 -21.57 -4.43 -2.49
N ASP A 142 -22.44 -5.15 -3.22
CA ASP A 142 -23.81 -4.73 -3.54
C ASP A 142 -24.71 -4.64 -2.29
N GLU A 143 -24.35 -5.34 -1.21
CA GLU A 143 -25.13 -5.39 0.05
C GLU A 143 -24.60 -4.43 1.09
N ALA A 144 -23.37 -3.93 0.91
CA ALA A 144 -22.65 -3.16 1.89
C ALA A 144 -23.22 -1.74 2.03
N THR A 145 -23.68 -1.41 3.21
CA THR A 145 -24.05 -0.04 3.60
C THR A 145 -23.35 0.33 4.88
N GLN A 146 -23.14 1.63 5.10
CA GLN A 146 -22.53 2.11 6.34
C GLN A 146 -23.30 1.63 7.57
N GLU A 147 -24.64 1.64 7.51
CA GLU A 147 -25.49 1.20 8.59
C GLU A 147 -25.30 -0.28 8.93
N LYS A 148 -25.27 -1.17 7.92
CA LYS A 148 -25.02 -2.61 8.13
C LYS A 148 -23.65 -2.87 8.73
N ILE A 149 -22.60 -2.19 8.20
CA ILE A 149 -21.24 -2.35 8.71
C ILE A 149 -21.16 -1.90 10.17
N ILE A 150 -21.73 -0.73 10.51
CA ILE A 150 -21.74 -0.22 11.88
C ILE A 150 -22.51 -1.17 12.81
N THR A 151 -23.68 -1.65 12.39
CA THR A 151 -24.48 -2.60 13.18
C THR A 151 -23.66 -3.84 13.53
N LEU A 152 -23.00 -4.46 12.54
CA LEU A 152 -22.14 -5.61 12.77
C LEU A 152 -20.92 -5.27 13.65
N ALA A 153 -20.29 -4.12 13.41
CA ALA A 153 -19.11 -3.68 14.17
C ALA A 153 -19.39 -3.36 15.64
N THR A 154 -20.66 -3.04 15.98
CA THR A 154 -21.09 -2.76 17.36
C THR A 154 -21.74 -3.96 18.05
N GLY A 155 -21.76 -5.13 17.40
CA GLY A 155 -22.38 -6.34 17.96
C GLY A 155 -23.91 -6.35 17.91
N GLY A 156 -24.53 -5.47 17.11
CA GLY A 156 -25.95 -5.51 16.79
C GLY A 156 -26.29 -6.72 15.91
N GLN A 157 -27.39 -7.39 16.21
CA GLN A 157 -27.97 -8.45 15.38
C GLN A 157 -28.95 -7.86 14.40
#